data_a149434bed6cc644b2d09fc739f0e9dc
#
_entry.id   a149434bed6cc644b2d09fc739f0e9dc
#
_cell.length_a   1.000
_cell.length_b   1.000
_cell.length_c   1.000
_cell.angle_alpha   90.00
_cell.angle_beta   90.00
_cell.angle_gamma   90.00
#
_symmetry.space_group_name_H-M   'P 1'
#
loop_
_entity.id
_entity.type
_entity.pdbx_description
1 polymer ?
#
loop_
_entity_poly.entity_id
_entity_poly.type
_entity_poly.pdbx_seq_one_letter_code
_entity_poly.pdbx_strand_id
1 'polypeptide(L)'
;MAASGALTLAVLVPNSLAHAASYGTPTIALSASYLSGAVGATGDPVVDVTVTQSGADASALTVAASASSKSSVAGTGDVQVTGTGSSRRLAVSAHARGYTGLTIKVTGLGGKTATKTLHYAASAAVQNAADTRYFTGSSDASAAVDVGGGYVVVADDESNTLRLYDRSASGAPVKTWDFSSKLGVSKEIDIEGAARVGNTIYWTGSLGNNKDGEYKADRNTVFTTTVTGSGAATQLALGGSYKKLRDDLVAWDHSNGDRFGFTAATANGQVPKQIDGFNVEGLEFAPGSTSTAYIGFRAPLVPPANGGKALIVPVTNFDKVVGSGAKPVFGAAVQLDLGGLSIRDIRKNAADQYLIVAGSWAADDNSDPYAVYSWDGVAGHAPVKRADLPTSDPGGWEAVVDVPDLSQAGARAQFITDDGSADLYGDGTEAKDLSHAEWKKSRATWFTVTG
;
A
#
# COMPACT_ATOMS: atom_id res chain seq x y z
N MET A 1 101.53 -6.85 39.23
CA MET A 1 100.17 -6.71 39.86
C MET A 1 99.29 -6.00 38.83
N ALA A 2 98.42 -6.67 38.18
CA ALA A 2 97.52 -6.11 37.18
C ALA A 2 96.08 -6.05 37.80
N ALA A 3 95.53 -4.91 37.88
CA ALA A 3 94.17 -4.70 38.31
C ALA A 3 93.23 -4.74 37.11
N SER A 4 92.33 -5.70 37.12
CA SER A 4 91.26 -5.92 36.18
C SER A 4 90.04 -5.06 36.54
N GLY A 5 89.67 -4.05 35.78
CA GLY A 5 88.49 -3.28 35.94
C GLY A 5 87.33 -3.91 35.11
N ALA A 6 86.31 -4.34 35.76
CA ALA A 6 85.06 -4.83 35.14
C ALA A 6 84.20 -3.63 34.70
N LEU A 7 83.91 -3.50 33.43
CA LEU A 7 82.97 -2.52 32.88
C LEU A 7 81.55 -3.13 32.85
N THR A 8 80.69 -2.61 33.68
CA THR A 8 79.27 -3.01 33.72
C THR A 8 78.49 -2.21 32.67
N LEU A 9 78.03 -2.86 31.62
CA LEU A 9 77.19 -2.28 30.56
C LEU A 9 75.72 -2.27 31.06
N ALA A 10 75.20 -1.11 31.36
CA ALA A 10 73.76 -0.95 31.70
C ALA A 10 72.95 -0.95 30.39
N VAL A 11 72.17 -2.00 30.17
CA VAL A 11 71.20 -2.06 29.08
C VAL A 11 69.99 -1.24 29.47
N LEU A 12 69.84 -0.08 28.87
CA LEU A 12 68.59 0.70 28.88
C LEU A 12 67.52 0.02 28.01
N VAL A 13 66.56 -0.66 28.65
CA VAL A 13 65.34 -1.13 28.00
C VAL A 13 64.44 0.09 27.80
N PRO A 14 64.07 0.44 26.54
CA PRO A 14 63.13 1.53 26.37
C PRO A 14 61.77 1.10 26.88
N ASN A 15 61.30 1.76 27.93
CA ASN A 15 59.95 1.61 28.46
C ASN A 15 59.01 2.30 27.46
N SER A 16 58.55 1.58 26.45
CA SER A 16 57.51 2.02 25.54
C SER A 16 56.20 2.07 26.39
N LEU A 17 55.87 3.22 26.95
CA LEU A 17 54.54 3.51 27.44
C LEU A 17 53.60 3.35 26.26
N ALA A 18 52.95 2.18 26.16
CA ALA A 18 51.81 2.02 25.27
C ALA A 18 50.75 3.01 25.71
N HIS A 19 50.55 4.08 24.94
CA HIS A 19 49.44 4.96 25.14
C HIS A 19 48.17 4.13 24.99
N ALA A 20 47.44 3.95 26.07
CA ALA A 20 46.14 3.30 26.01
C ALA A 20 45.29 4.07 25.01
N ALA A 21 44.83 3.37 23.94
CA ALA A 21 44.02 3.99 22.93
C ALA A 21 42.80 4.65 23.61
N SER A 22 42.63 5.95 23.36
CA SER A 22 41.49 6.68 23.90
C SER A 22 40.33 6.57 22.91
N TYR A 23 39.31 5.80 23.28
CA TYR A 23 38.10 5.66 22.48
C TYR A 23 37.04 6.67 22.90
N GLY A 24 36.41 7.33 21.94
CA GLY A 24 35.23 8.17 22.17
C GLY A 24 34.02 7.34 22.61
N THR A 25 32.91 8.00 22.97
CA THR A 25 31.63 7.29 23.16
C THR A 25 31.10 6.88 21.77
N PRO A 26 30.63 5.62 21.58
CA PRO A 26 30.05 5.23 20.31
C PRO A 26 28.74 6.01 20.04
N THR A 27 28.39 6.12 18.77
CA THR A 27 27.10 6.66 18.32
C THR A 27 26.27 5.56 17.69
N ILE A 28 24.95 5.69 17.75
CA ILE A 28 23.99 4.83 17.08
C ILE A 28 22.88 5.68 16.48
N ALA A 29 22.56 5.46 15.22
CA ALA A 29 21.40 6.04 14.53
C ALA A 29 20.57 4.92 13.90
N LEU A 30 19.25 5.03 13.98
CA LEU A 30 18.27 4.17 13.31
C LEU A 30 17.68 4.92 12.14
N SER A 31 17.46 4.27 10.99
CA SER A 31 16.79 4.87 9.83
C SER A 31 15.32 5.21 10.11
N ALA A 32 14.70 4.51 11.08
CA ALA A 32 13.35 4.79 11.58
C ALA A 32 13.30 4.55 13.10
N SER A 33 12.54 5.39 13.81
CA SER A 33 12.28 5.21 15.25
C SER A 33 11.04 4.36 15.51
N TYR A 34 10.17 4.18 14.51
CA TYR A 34 8.95 3.39 14.54
C TYR A 34 9.02 2.31 13.48
N LEU A 35 8.53 1.12 13.80
CA LEU A 35 8.51 -0.03 12.91
C LEU A 35 7.23 -0.82 13.11
N SER A 36 6.66 -1.33 12.03
CA SER A 36 5.49 -2.22 12.06
C SER A 36 5.86 -3.58 11.49
N GLY A 37 5.47 -4.64 12.18
CA GLY A 37 5.54 -6.01 11.72
C GLY A 37 4.23 -6.75 11.94
N ALA A 38 4.24 -8.07 11.75
CA ALA A 38 3.09 -8.93 12.00
C ALA A 38 3.54 -10.28 12.59
N VAL A 39 2.70 -10.89 13.41
CA VAL A 39 2.96 -12.22 13.96
C VAL A 39 3.06 -13.23 12.82
N GLY A 40 4.16 -13.99 12.77
CA GLY A 40 4.38 -15.02 11.75
C GLY A 40 4.73 -14.52 10.36
N ALA A 41 4.91 -13.21 10.17
CA ALA A 41 5.34 -12.67 8.88
C ALA A 41 6.77 -13.12 8.53
N THR A 42 6.99 -13.41 7.24
CA THR A 42 8.30 -13.84 6.71
C THR A 42 9.07 -12.72 6.02
N GLY A 43 8.46 -11.55 5.86
CA GLY A 43 9.01 -10.40 5.16
C GLY A 43 8.70 -9.08 5.85
N ASP A 44 8.81 -9.03 7.18
CA ASP A 44 8.63 -7.80 7.94
C ASP A 44 9.67 -6.74 7.55
N PRO A 45 9.32 -5.45 7.69
CA PRO A 45 10.24 -4.36 7.44
C PRO A 45 11.48 -4.44 8.31
N VAL A 46 12.59 -3.91 7.82
CA VAL A 46 13.85 -3.82 8.54
C VAL A 46 14.24 -2.36 8.80
N VAL A 47 15.05 -2.15 9.84
CA VAL A 47 15.63 -0.84 10.17
C VAL A 47 17.13 -0.87 9.90
N ASP A 48 17.63 0.08 9.12
CA ASP A 48 19.07 0.28 8.97
C ASP A 48 19.63 1.00 10.20
N VAL A 49 20.76 0.49 10.67
CA VAL A 49 21.44 1.01 11.88
C VAL A 49 22.83 1.45 11.49
N THR A 50 23.15 2.71 11.77
CA THR A 50 24.50 3.26 11.55
C THR A 50 25.20 3.42 12.90
N VAL A 51 26.42 2.91 13.02
CA VAL A 51 27.25 3.00 14.24
C VAL A 51 28.64 3.53 13.93
N THR A 52 29.16 4.39 14.82
CA THR A 52 30.54 4.88 14.74
C THR A 52 31.15 5.05 16.13
N GLN A 53 32.47 5.03 16.22
CA GLN A 53 33.20 5.40 17.42
C GLN A 53 34.55 6.03 17.06
N SER A 54 34.84 7.18 17.63
CA SER A 54 36.16 7.81 17.42
C SER A 54 37.28 6.94 18.00
N GLY A 55 38.30 6.71 17.20
CA GLY A 55 39.46 5.89 17.56
C GLY A 55 39.27 4.38 17.40
N ALA A 56 38.11 3.93 16.87
CA ALA A 56 37.81 2.50 16.67
C ALA A 56 37.33 2.23 15.24
N ASP A 57 37.66 1.05 14.71
CA ASP A 57 37.01 0.53 13.52
C ASP A 57 35.56 0.13 13.88
N ALA A 58 34.61 0.50 13.01
CA ALA A 58 33.21 0.20 13.23
C ALA A 58 32.89 -1.31 13.24
N SER A 59 33.74 -2.14 12.64
CA SER A 59 33.63 -3.61 12.66
C SER A 59 33.84 -4.19 14.09
N ALA A 60 34.56 -3.48 14.94
CA ALA A 60 34.77 -3.86 16.33
C ALA A 60 33.60 -3.53 17.26
N LEU A 61 32.59 -2.78 16.78
CA LEU A 61 31.41 -2.42 17.53
C LEU A 61 30.38 -3.55 17.52
N THR A 62 29.75 -3.83 18.66
CA THR A 62 28.63 -4.77 18.73
C THR A 62 27.30 -4.03 18.86
N VAL A 63 26.28 -4.51 18.15
CA VAL A 63 24.90 -3.97 18.21
C VAL A 63 23.97 -5.10 18.59
N ALA A 64 23.14 -4.89 19.61
CA ALA A 64 22.12 -5.85 20.04
C ALA A 64 20.94 -5.13 20.72
N ALA A 65 19.80 -5.78 20.79
CA ALA A 65 18.74 -5.37 21.71
C ALA A 65 19.16 -5.69 23.15
N SER A 66 18.98 -4.73 24.05
CA SER A 66 19.39 -4.84 25.46
C SER A 66 18.21 -4.82 26.44
N ALA A 67 17.03 -4.35 26.00
CA ALA A 67 15.79 -4.36 26.78
C ALA A 67 14.57 -4.34 25.86
N SER A 68 13.45 -4.87 26.36
CA SER A 68 12.12 -4.76 25.75
C SER A 68 11.12 -4.35 26.83
N SER A 69 10.25 -3.38 26.51
CA SER A 69 9.20 -2.94 27.44
C SER A 69 8.04 -3.94 27.55
N LYS A 70 7.84 -4.81 26.54
CA LYS A 70 6.81 -5.85 26.52
C LYS A 70 7.31 -7.05 25.72
N SER A 71 8.06 -7.91 26.39
CA SER A 71 8.70 -9.09 25.77
C SER A 71 7.71 -10.13 25.25
N SER A 72 6.44 -10.10 25.69
CA SER A 72 5.38 -10.93 25.13
C SER A 72 5.00 -10.55 23.68
N VAL A 73 5.28 -9.31 23.25
CA VAL A 73 5.12 -8.88 21.84
C VAL A 73 6.38 -9.19 21.07
N ALA A 74 7.53 -8.69 21.52
CA ALA A 74 8.85 -9.06 21.02
C ALA A 74 9.90 -8.79 22.10
N GLY A 75 10.73 -9.78 22.39
CA GLY A 75 11.82 -9.70 23.37
C GLY A 75 13.14 -9.31 22.72
N THR A 76 14.21 -9.27 23.54
CA THR A 76 15.56 -8.96 23.04
C THR A 76 16.13 -10.07 22.13
N GLY A 77 15.71 -11.31 22.34
CA GLY A 77 16.12 -12.48 21.52
C GLY A 77 15.44 -12.51 20.13
N ASP A 78 14.38 -11.72 19.94
CA ASP A 78 13.63 -11.64 18.68
C ASP A 78 14.16 -10.57 17.73
N VAL A 79 15.20 -9.87 18.16
CA VAL A 79 15.86 -8.84 17.35
C VAL A 79 17.11 -9.43 16.71
N GLN A 80 17.04 -9.63 15.39
CA GLN A 80 18.18 -10.08 14.61
C GLN A 80 18.93 -8.87 14.04
N VAL A 81 20.24 -8.82 14.30
CA VAL A 81 21.13 -7.80 13.74
C VAL A 81 22.08 -8.46 12.73
N THR A 82 22.11 -7.96 11.51
CA THR A 82 22.97 -8.43 10.43
C THR A 82 23.86 -7.31 9.90
N GLY A 83 24.88 -7.64 9.13
CA GLY A 83 25.85 -6.68 8.58
C GLY A 83 27.07 -6.48 9.46
N THR A 84 28.09 -5.78 8.93
CA THR A 84 29.37 -5.49 9.57
C THR A 84 29.79 -4.04 9.29
N GLY A 85 30.87 -3.57 9.91
CA GLY A 85 31.35 -2.19 9.73
C GLY A 85 30.42 -1.16 10.35
N SER A 86 30.23 -0.02 9.74
CA SER A 86 29.38 1.07 10.22
C SER A 86 27.89 0.85 9.94
N SER A 87 27.52 -0.06 9.03
CA SER A 87 26.14 -0.30 8.61
C SER A 87 25.68 -1.67 9.10
N ARG A 88 24.51 -1.71 9.71
CA ARG A 88 23.81 -2.91 10.20
C ARG A 88 22.36 -2.87 9.74
N ARG A 89 21.71 -4.02 9.70
CA ARG A 89 20.26 -4.16 9.50
C ARG A 89 19.67 -4.87 10.70
N LEU A 90 18.51 -4.41 11.14
CA LEU A 90 17.79 -4.92 12.28
C LEU A 90 16.42 -5.40 11.82
N ALA A 91 16.11 -6.67 12.07
CA ALA A 91 14.81 -7.28 11.88
C ALA A 91 14.24 -7.68 13.25
N VAL A 92 12.91 -7.62 13.39
CA VAL A 92 12.20 -7.98 14.62
C VAL A 92 11.16 -9.03 14.28
N SER A 93 11.12 -10.13 15.03
CA SER A 93 10.06 -11.15 14.93
C SER A 93 9.07 -10.97 16.08
N ALA A 94 7.78 -10.99 15.80
CA ALA A 94 6.74 -10.83 16.80
C ALA A 94 6.15 -12.17 17.25
N HIS A 95 5.81 -12.29 18.55
CA HIS A 95 5.11 -13.43 19.12
C HIS A 95 3.62 -13.15 19.37
N ALA A 96 3.28 -11.90 19.63
CA ALA A 96 1.91 -11.48 19.87
C ALA A 96 1.63 -10.10 19.28
N ARG A 97 0.36 -9.84 19.03
CA ARG A 97 -0.19 -8.53 18.63
C ARG A 97 0.01 -7.49 19.74
N GLY A 98 0.37 -6.27 19.37
CA GLY A 98 0.52 -5.14 20.31
C GLY A 98 1.78 -4.33 20.07
N TYR A 99 2.15 -3.53 21.06
CA TYR A 99 3.29 -2.61 21.03
C TYR A 99 4.38 -2.99 21.99
N THR A 100 5.64 -2.71 21.64
CA THR A 100 6.80 -2.79 22.53
C THR A 100 7.84 -1.73 22.17
N GLY A 101 8.59 -1.25 23.16
CA GLY A 101 9.80 -0.44 22.96
C GLY A 101 11.04 -1.33 23.12
N LEU A 102 11.84 -1.45 22.06
CA LEU A 102 13.09 -2.21 22.04
C LEU A 102 14.27 -1.26 22.21
N THR A 103 15.07 -1.44 23.25
CA THR A 103 16.29 -0.68 23.46
C THR A 103 17.43 -1.30 22.67
N ILE A 104 17.87 -0.65 21.59
CA ILE A 104 19.00 -1.06 20.76
C ILE A 104 20.25 -0.40 21.31
N LYS A 105 21.25 -1.22 21.65
CA LYS A 105 22.50 -0.81 22.29
C LYS A 105 23.68 -1.10 21.37
N VAL A 106 24.53 -0.10 21.18
CA VAL A 106 25.88 -0.30 20.64
C VAL A 106 26.89 -0.34 21.80
N THR A 107 27.77 -1.33 21.77
CA THR A 107 28.91 -1.42 22.67
C THR A 107 30.18 -1.28 21.86
N GLY A 108 30.98 -0.29 22.22
CA GLY A 108 32.24 0.02 21.57
C GLY A 108 33.46 -0.39 22.39
N LEU A 109 34.64 -0.12 21.83
CA LEU A 109 35.91 -0.34 22.51
C LEU A 109 36.01 0.55 23.76
N GLY A 110 36.74 0.07 24.77
CA GLY A 110 36.80 0.70 26.09
C GLY A 110 35.54 0.55 26.91
N GLY A 111 34.62 -0.36 26.56
CA GLY A 111 33.40 -0.66 27.29
C GLY A 111 32.33 0.43 27.25
N LYS A 112 32.53 1.46 26.42
CA LYS A 112 31.56 2.57 26.24
C LYS A 112 30.35 2.13 25.43
N THR A 113 29.18 2.68 25.76
CA THR A 113 27.90 2.30 25.12
C THR A 113 27.07 3.51 24.75
N ALA A 114 26.18 3.32 23.75
CA ALA A 114 25.07 4.23 23.45
C ALA A 114 23.83 3.42 23.12
N THR A 115 22.65 4.02 23.26
CA THR A 115 21.37 3.36 23.04
C THR A 115 20.43 4.21 22.20
N LYS A 116 19.49 3.53 21.50
CA LYS A 116 18.31 4.12 20.88
C LYS A 116 17.11 3.21 21.15
N THR A 117 15.92 3.79 21.27
CA THR A 117 14.68 3.04 21.35
C THR A 117 14.08 2.90 19.96
N LEU A 118 13.70 1.68 19.59
CA LEU A 118 12.85 1.36 18.45
C LEU A 118 11.45 1.06 18.99
N HIS A 119 10.46 1.84 18.59
CA HIS A 119 9.06 1.60 18.91
C HIS A 119 8.49 0.63 17.88
N TYR A 120 8.19 -0.57 18.31
CA TYR A 120 7.71 -1.65 17.45
C TYR A 120 6.25 -1.97 17.73
N ALA A 121 5.46 -2.13 16.65
CA ALA A 121 4.08 -2.58 16.71
C ALA A 121 3.92 -3.84 15.85
N ALA A 122 3.21 -4.86 16.34
CA ALA A 122 2.93 -6.08 15.61
C ALA A 122 1.43 -6.30 15.47
N SER A 123 0.93 -6.47 14.25
CA SER A 123 -0.44 -6.93 14.01
C SER A 123 -0.57 -8.45 14.24
N ALA A 124 -1.81 -8.94 14.30
CA ALA A 124 -2.08 -10.38 14.37
C ALA A 124 -1.52 -11.12 13.14
N ALA A 125 -1.38 -12.43 13.26
CA ALA A 125 -1.09 -13.30 12.14
C ALA A 125 -2.25 -13.26 11.14
N VAL A 126 -1.93 -13.36 9.84
CA VAL A 126 -2.91 -13.42 8.76
C VAL A 126 -2.81 -14.77 8.04
N GLN A 127 -3.87 -15.12 7.31
CA GLN A 127 -3.80 -16.21 6.36
C GLN A 127 -2.77 -15.88 5.26
N ASN A 128 -2.10 -16.87 4.73
CA ASN A 128 -1.08 -16.70 3.68
C ASN A 128 0.06 -15.74 4.04
N ALA A 129 0.50 -15.71 5.31
CA ALA A 129 1.55 -14.82 5.79
C ALA A 129 2.84 -14.88 4.94
N ALA A 130 3.18 -16.04 4.38
CA ALA A 130 4.35 -16.21 3.51
C ALA A 130 4.24 -15.42 2.19
N ASP A 131 3.02 -15.26 1.68
CA ASP A 131 2.68 -14.57 0.43
C ASP A 131 2.25 -13.10 0.66
N THR A 132 2.22 -12.66 1.91
CA THR A 132 1.79 -11.31 2.29
C THR A 132 2.99 -10.39 2.49
N ARG A 133 2.86 -9.16 1.98
CA ARG A 133 3.73 -8.02 2.29
C ARG A 133 2.89 -6.91 2.91
N TYR A 134 3.53 -6.06 3.69
CA TYR A 134 2.86 -4.96 4.38
C TYR A 134 3.42 -3.64 3.85
N PHE A 135 2.59 -2.86 3.17
CA PHE A 135 2.92 -1.53 2.67
C PHE A 135 2.60 -0.52 3.76
N THR A 136 3.63 0.07 4.38
CA THR A 136 3.46 1.01 5.50
C THR A 136 3.40 2.46 5.02
N GLY A 137 2.90 3.35 5.87
CA GLY A 137 2.75 4.78 5.57
C GLY A 137 1.32 5.20 5.24
N SER A 138 0.44 4.23 5.02
CA SER A 138 -1.00 4.36 4.84
C SER A 138 -1.68 3.04 5.16
N SER A 139 -2.94 3.07 5.57
CA SER A 139 -3.77 1.89 5.84
C SER A 139 -4.96 1.75 4.88
N ASP A 140 -5.27 2.79 4.12
CA ASP A 140 -6.52 3.00 3.40
C ASP A 140 -6.28 2.88 1.88
N ALA A 141 -5.56 1.81 1.47
CA ALA A 141 -5.24 1.58 0.06
C ALA A 141 -6.48 1.18 -0.73
N SER A 142 -6.78 1.92 -1.81
CA SER A 142 -7.98 1.80 -2.61
C SER A 142 -7.73 1.43 -4.07
N ALA A 143 -6.63 1.87 -4.67
CA ALA A 143 -6.26 1.54 -6.04
C ALA A 143 -4.77 1.25 -6.18
N ALA A 144 -4.40 0.35 -7.10
CA ALA A 144 -3.02 -0.04 -7.33
C ALA A 144 -2.73 -0.24 -8.81
N VAL A 145 -1.53 0.17 -9.25
CA VAL A 145 -1.10 0.03 -10.65
C VAL A 145 0.33 -0.45 -10.72
N ASP A 146 0.57 -1.57 -11.39
CA ASP A 146 1.93 -2.01 -11.72
C ASP A 146 2.64 -0.99 -12.62
N VAL A 147 3.83 -0.58 -12.23
CA VAL A 147 4.66 0.37 -12.99
C VAL A 147 5.92 -0.28 -13.59
N GLY A 148 6.00 -1.59 -13.46
CA GLY A 148 7.12 -2.40 -13.96
C GLY A 148 8.31 -2.45 -13.01
N GLY A 149 9.23 -3.38 -13.30
CA GLY A 149 10.44 -3.57 -12.49
C GLY A 149 10.17 -4.11 -11.08
N GLY A 150 9.01 -4.72 -10.84
CA GLY A 150 8.61 -5.24 -9.53
C GLY A 150 8.06 -4.17 -8.57
N TYR A 151 7.59 -3.03 -9.10
CA TYR A 151 7.08 -1.92 -8.30
C TYR A 151 5.62 -1.60 -8.64
N VAL A 152 4.91 -1.10 -7.63
CA VAL A 152 3.49 -0.72 -7.71
C VAL A 152 3.30 0.70 -7.17
N VAL A 153 2.46 1.48 -7.84
CA VAL A 153 1.93 2.73 -7.30
C VAL A 153 0.58 2.45 -6.68
N VAL A 154 0.43 2.80 -5.40
CA VAL A 154 -0.79 2.62 -4.62
C VAL A 154 -1.37 4.00 -4.30
N ALA A 155 -2.66 4.16 -4.52
CA ALA A 155 -3.47 5.29 -4.06
C ALA A 155 -4.19 4.93 -2.76
N ASP A 156 -4.75 5.95 -2.12
CA ASP A 156 -5.34 5.93 -0.80
C ASP A 156 -6.59 6.80 -0.82
N ASP A 157 -7.70 6.35 -0.25
CA ASP A 157 -8.96 7.08 -0.26
C ASP A 157 -9.01 8.22 0.78
N GLU A 158 -8.28 8.11 1.88
CA GLU A 158 -8.19 9.13 2.93
C GLU A 158 -7.12 10.21 2.65
N SER A 159 -6.24 9.99 1.65
CA SER A 159 -5.21 10.95 1.25
C SER A 159 -4.99 11.00 -0.26
N ASN A 160 -4.58 12.18 -0.77
CA ASN A 160 -4.29 12.36 -2.19
C ASN A 160 -2.86 11.93 -2.57
N THR A 161 -2.19 11.20 -1.69
CA THR A 161 -0.78 10.82 -1.87
C THR A 161 -0.67 9.48 -2.59
N LEU A 162 -0.05 9.49 -3.76
CA LEU A 162 0.35 8.28 -4.48
C LEU A 162 1.69 7.78 -3.93
N ARG A 163 1.80 6.47 -3.66
CA ARG A 163 2.96 5.86 -3.01
C ARG A 163 3.53 4.73 -3.86
N LEU A 164 4.85 4.73 -4.07
CA LEU A 164 5.57 3.69 -4.80
C LEU A 164 6.15 2.66 -3.84
N TYR A 165 5.78 1.41 -4.01
CA TYR A 165 6.30 0.30 -3.20
C TYR A 165 7.01 -0.75 -4.06
N ASP A 166 8.00 -1.43 -3.45
CA ASP A 166 8.53 -2.69 -3.93
C ASP A 166 7.53 -3.81 -3.62
N ARG A 167 7.04 -4.51 -4.64
CA ARG A 167 6.03 -5.57 -4.50
C ARG A 167 6.53 -6.80 -3.75
N SER A 168 7.82 -6.98 -3.66
CA SER A 168 8.47 -8.12 -3.04
C SER A 168 8.83 -7.92 -1.56
N ALA A 169 8.78 -6.66 -1.07
CA ALA A 169 9.23 -6.29 0.27
C ALA A 169 8.14 -5.58 1.06
N SER A 170 8.11 -5.82 2.38
CA SER A 170 7.33 -4.99 3.31
C SER A 170 8.10 -3.72 3.66
N GLY A 171 7.40 -2.63 3.91
CA GLY A 171 8.00 -1.39 4.42
C GLY A 171 7.39 -0.13 3.86
N ALA A 172 8.10 0.98 4.09
CA ALA A 172 7.70 2.31 3.66
C ALA A 172 7.79 2.47 2.13
N PRO A 173 7.01 3.40 1.55
CA PRO A 173 7.13 3.71 0.14
C PRO A 173 8.51 4.26 -0.19
N VAL A 174 9.07 3.84 -1.33
CA VAL A 174 10.36 4.37 -1.81
C VAL A 174 10.23 5.78 -2.36
N LYS A 175 9.01 6.18 -2.78
CA LYS A 175 8.65 7.53 -3.22
C LYS A 175 7.19 7.83 -2.97
N THR A 176 6.88 9.12 -2.87
CA THR A 176 5.51 9.62 -2.75
C THR A 176 5.30 10.83 -3.64
N TRP A 177 4.06 11.05 -4.09
CA TRP A 177 3.64 12.23 -4.84
C TRP A 177 2.28 12.70 -4.34
N ASP A 178 2.18 13.98 -4.04
CA ASP A 178 0.92 14.68 -3.77
C ASP A 178 0.70 15.74 -4.85
N PHE A 179 -0.39 15.62 -5.57
CA PHE A 179 -0.76 16.54 -6.63
C PHE A 179 -1.89 17.50 -6.25
N SER A 180 -2.36 17.49 -5.00
CA SER A 180 -3.50 18.27 -4.50
C SER A 180 -3.44 19.74 -4.91
N SER A 181 -2.32 20.38 -4.66
CA SER A 181 -2.12 21.81 -5.00
C SER A 181 -2.25 22.08 -6.49
N LYS A 182 -1.69 21.21 -7.35
CA LYS A 182 -1.75 21.36 -8.81
C LYS A 182 -3.13 21.02 -9.36
N LEU A 183 -3.86 20.11 -8.71
CA LEU A 183 -5.24 19.75 -9.04
C LEU A 183 -6.25 20.79 -8.51
N GLY A 184 -5.82 21.70 -7.63
CA GLY A 184 -6.71 22.65 -6.98
C GLY A 184 -7.74 21.96 -6.11
N VAL A 185 -7.32 20.94 -5.36
CA VAL A 185 -8.13 20.23 -4.36
C VAL A 185 -7.59 20.52 -2.97
N SER A 186 -8.46 20.59 -1.98
CA SER A 186 -8.13 20.92 -0.60
C SER A 186 -8.55 19.85 0.40
N LYS A 187 -9.34 18.89 -0.06
CA LYS A 187 -9.83 17.74 0.68
C LYS A 187 -9.44 16.47 -0.07
N GLU A 188 -9.80 15.33 0.47
CA GLU A 188 -9.61 14.04 -0.18
C GLU A 188 -10.31 13.98 -1.53
N ILE A 189 -9.65 13.43 -2.53
CA ILE A 189 -10.24 13.03 -3.80
C ILE A 189 -11.03 11.75 -3.62
N ASP A 190 -10.71 10.96 -2.56
CA ASP A 190 -11.31 9.65 -2.37
C ASP A 190 -10.99 8.77 -3.60
N ILE A 191 -9.68 8.59 -3.89
CA ILE A 191 -9.22 7.92 -5.10
C ILE A 191 -9.55 6.43 -4.99
N GLU A 192 -10.39 5.91 -5.89
CA GLU A 192 -10.95 4.57 -5.79
C GLU A 192 -10.65 3.68 -7.00
N GLY A 193 -10.26 4.26 -8.11
CA GLY A 193 -9.98 3.48 -9.32
C GLY A 193 -8.81 4.01 -10.12
N ALA A 194 -8.13 3.11 -10.81
CA ALA A 194 -7.03 3.47 -11.68
C ALA A 194 -6.93 2.55 -12.90
N ALA A 195 -6.44 3.07 -14.02
CA ALA A 195 -6.13 2.27 -15.21
C ALA A 195 -4.86 2.78 -15.87
N ARG A 196 -4.10 1.90 -16.52
CA ARG A 196 -2.86 2.29 -17.21
C ARG A 196 -2.94 2.01 -18.71
N VAL A 197 -2.67 3.04 -19.52
CA VAL A 197 -2.49 2.93 -20.95
C VAL A 197 -1.10 3.43 -21.33
N GLY A 198 -0.23 2.53 -21.71
CA GLY A 198 1.17 2.87 -21.99
C GLY A 198 1.86 3.48 -20.77
N ASN A 199 2.30 4.73 -20.87
CA ASN A 199 2.93 5.46 -19.79
C ASN A 199 1.95 6.38 -19.03
N THR A 200 0.68 6.38 -19.36
CA THR A 200 -0.32 7.20 -18.68
C THR A 200 -1.12 6.35 -17.72
N ILE A 201 -1.23 6.77 -16.46
CA ILE A 201 -2.16 6.23 -15.49
C ILE A 201 -3.30 7.23 -15.33
N TYR A 202 -4.52 6.73 -15.42
CA TYR A 202 -5.76 7.44 -15.14
C TYR A 202 -6.22 7.08 -13.74
N TRP A 203 -6.64 8.07 -12.98
CA TRP A 203 -7.12 7.94 -11.60
C TRP A 203 -8.51 8.53 -11.50
N THR A 204 -9.40 7.91 -10.75
CA THR A 204 -10.73 8.45 -10.47
C THR A 204 -10.98 8.48 -8.97
N GLY A 205 -11.59 9.58 -8.50
CA GLY A 205 -12.22 9.58 -7.18
C GLY A 205 -13.51 8.75 -7.20
N SER A 206 -14.11 8.54 -6.02
CA SER A 206 -15.37 7.79 -5.86
C SER A 206 -16.55 8.41 -6.61
N LEU A 207 -16.50 9.68 -6.94
CA LEU A 207 -17.59 10.51 -7.48
C LEU A 207 -18.81 10.55 -6.56
N GLY A 208 -18.77 9.92 -5.39
CA GLY A 208 -19.84 9.78 -4.43
C GLY A 208 -20.01 10.99 -3.49
N ASN A 209 -21.06 10.97 -2.68
CA ASN A 209 -21.17 11.78 -1.48
C ASN A 209 -20.20 11.25 -0.42
N ASN A 210 -20.00 12.00 0.69
CA ASN A 210 -19.30 11.45 1.84
C ASN A 210 -20.22 10.48 2.63
N LYS A 211 -19.67 9.89 3.69
CA LYS A 211 -20.40 8.96 4.59
C LYS A 211 -21.65 9.56 5.24
N ASP A 212 -21.75 10.88 5.32
CA ASP A 212 -22.88 11.61 5.88
C ASP A 212 -23.89 12.03 4.81
N GLY A 213 -23.70 11.60 3.55
CA GLY A 213 -24.54 11.93 2.40
C GLY A 213 -24.32 13.34 1.84
N GLU A 214 -23.24 14.01 2.21
CA GLU A 214 -22.95 15.36 1.73
C GLU A 214 -22.13 15.34 0.45
N TYR A 215 -22.46 16.21 -0.50
CA TYR A 215 -21.67 16.44 -1.70
C TYR A 215 -20.25 16.96 -1.37
N LYS A 216 -19.24 16.37 -1.94
CA LYS A 216 -17.84 16.79 -1.83
C LYS A 216 -17.25 16.99 -3.23
N ALA A 217 -16.98 18.26 -3.58
CA ALA A 217 -16.53 18.63 -4.93
C ALA A 217 -15.20 17.95 -5.32
N ASP A 218 -14.27 17.79 -4.38
CA ASP A 218 -12.94 17.23 -4.64
C ASP A 218 -13.01 15.74 -5.01
N ARG A 219 -14.02 14.98 -4.53
CA ARG A 219 -14.29 13.58 -4.90
C ARG A 219 -14.66 13.39 -6.38
N ASN A 220 -15.07 14.45 -7.08
CA ASN A 220 -15.38 14.39 -8.52
C ASN A 220 -14.13 14.49 -9.41
N THR A 221 -12.95 14.46 -8.86
CA THR A 221 -11.71 14.63 -9.60
C THR A 221 -11.29 13.34 -10.28
N VAL A 222 -11.20 13.38 -11.61
CA VAL A 222 -10.50 12.38 -12.41
C VAL A 222 -9.24 13.04 -12.97
N PHE A 223 -8.11 12.37 -12.94
CA PHE A 223 -6.84 12.95 -13.41
C PHE A 223 -5.90 11.90 -13.98
N THR A 224 -4.85 12.36 -14.66
CA THR A 224 -3.81 11.47 -15.17
C THR A 224 -2.45 11.78 -14.60
N THR A 225 -1.62 10.76 -14.54
CA THR A 225 -0.18 10.89 -14.31
C THR A 225 0.60 10.19 -15.42
N THR A 226 1.74 10.75 -15.80
CA THR A 226 2.66 10.12 -16.75
C THR A 226 3.80 9.47 -15.99
N VAL A 227 4.05 8.19 -16.28
CA VAL A 227 5.13 7.39 -15.71
C VAL A 227 6.39 7.57 -16.54
N THR A 228 7.51 7.87 -15.90
CA THR A 228 8.86 7.81 -16.48
C THR A 228 9.79 7.03 -15.57
N GLY A 229 10.87 6.49 -16.10
CA GLY A 229 11.74 5.57 -15.37
C GLY A 229 11.10 4.18 -15.18
N SER A 230 11.69 3.36 -14.33
CA SER A 230 11.16 2.03 -13.97
C SER A 230 11.71 1.60 -12.61
N GLY A 231 11.04 0.65 -11.95
CA GLY A 231 11.44 0.15 -10.64
C GLY A 231 11.50 1.28 -9.60
N ALA A 232 12.50 1.28 -8.74
CA ALA A 232 12.73 2.34 -7.76
C ALA A 232 13.00 3.73 -8.38
N ALA A 233 13.38 3.78 -9.68
CA ALA A 233 13.61 5.04 -10.40
C ALA A 233 12.33 5.65 -10.98
N THR A 234 11.18 5.00 -10.86
CA THR A 234 9.88 5.50 -11.32
C THR A 234 9.64 6.94 -10.86
N GLN A 235 9.10 7.77 -11.77
CA GLN A 235 8.64 9.13 -11.50
C GLN A 235 7.24 9.29 -12.07
N LEU A 236 6.42 10.09 -11.39
CA LEU A 236 5.11 10.51 -11.85
C LEU A 236 5.09 12.01 -12.10
N ALA A 237 4.51 12.42 -13.23
CA ALA A 237 4.20 13.81 -13.54
C ALA A 237 2.69 13.96 -13.75
N LEU A 238 2.09 15.00 -13.16
CA LEU A 238 0.68 15.29 -13.35
C LEU A 238 0.40 15.62 -14.81
N GLY A 239 -0.67 15.03 -15.36
CA GLY A 239 -1.23 15.33 -16.68
C GLY A 239 -2.52 16.15 -16.60
N GLY A 240 -3.52 15.76 -17.39
CA GLY A 240 -4.84 16.42 -17.41
C GLY A 240 -5.71 16.03 -16.20
N SER A 241 -6.81 16.80 -16.02
CA SER A 241 -7.83 16.48 -15.03
C SER A 241 -9.23 16.91 -15.49
N TYR A 242 -10.26 16.26 -14.93
CA TYR A 242 -11.66 16.56 -15.19
C TYR A 242 -12.48 16.43 -13.91
N LYS A 243 -13.39 17.38 -13.64
CA LYS A 243 -14.13 17.46 -12.36
C LYS A 243 -15.65 17.46 -12.52
N LYS A 244 -16.18 17.02 -13.67
CA LYS A 244 -17.62 17.03 -13.96
C LYS A 244 -18.17 15.65 -14.31
N LEU A 245 -17.37 14.59 -14.21
CA LEU A 245 -17.79 13.25 -14.65
C LEU A 245 -19.02 12.75 -13.91
N ARG A 246 -19.15 13.03 -12.61
CA ARG A 246 -20.35 12.74 -11.82
C ARG A 246 -21.60 13.40 -12.42
N ASP A 247 -21.53 14.73 -12.65
CA ASP A 247 -22.67 15.50 -13.17
C ASP A 247 -23.06 15.04 -14.57
N ASP A 248 -22.08 14.71 -15.40
CA ASP A 248 -22.29 14.18 -16.74
C ASP A 248 -22.94 12.78 -16.71
N LEU A 249 -22.53 11.90 -15.77
CA LEU A 249 -23.14 10.58 -15.57
C LEU A 249 -24.60 10.69 -15.10
N VAL A 250 -24.88 11.58 -14.15
CA VAL A 250 -26.24 11.86 -13.67
C VAL A 250 -27.11 12.41 -14.81
N ALA A 251 -26.62 13.39 -15.58
CA ALA A 251 -27.35 13.96 -16.70
C ALA A 251 -27.60 12.93 -17.82
N TRP A 252 -26.62 12.04 -18.06
CA TRP A 252 -26.78 10.94 -19.01
C TRP A 252 -27.86 9.94 -18.58
N ASP A 253 -27.82 9.48 -17.32
CA ASP A 253 -28.85 8.55 -16.81
C ASP A 253 -30.25 9.19 -16.84
N HIS A 254 -30.36 10.45 -16.41
CA HIS A 254 -31.62 11.20 -16.44
C HIS A 254 -32.18 11.29 -17.88
N SER A 255 -31.33 11.61 -18.88
CA SER A 255 -31.75 11.67 -20.27
C SER A 255 -32.13 10.32 -20.87
N ASN A 256 -31.76 9.22 -20.22
CA ASN A 256 -32.10 7.84 -20.57
C ASN A 256 -33.19 7.23 -19.69
N GLY A 257 -33.93 8.05 -18.96
CA GLY A 257 -35.09 7.65 -18.16
C GLY A 257 -34.75 7.19 -16.74
N ASP A 258 -33.68 7.68 -16.14
CA ASP A 258 -33.21 7.40 -14.76
C ASP A 258 -33.12 5.89 -14.49
N ARG A 259 -32.57 5.14 -15.43
CA ARG A 259 -32.53 3.66 -15.40
C ARG A 259 -31.69 3.11 -14.25
N PHE A 260 -30.70 3.86 -13.80
CA PHE A 260 -29.77 3.46 -12.77
C PHE A 260 -29.97 4.25 -11.47
N GLY A 261 -30.90 5.21 -11.46
CA GLY A 261 -31.27 5.99 -10.31
C GLY A 261 -30.21 7.01 -9.86
N PHE A 262 -29.29 7.41 -10.74
CA PHE A 262 -28.18 8.30 -10.37
C PHE A 262 -28.63 9.65 -9.83
N THR A 263 -29.74 10.20 -10.33
CA THR A 263 -30.33 11.44 -9.81
C THR A 263 -30.69 11.32 -8.34
N ALA A 264 -31.33 10.23 -7.94
CA ALA A 264 -31.72 9.97 -6.57
C ALA A 264 -30.50 9.64 -5.69
N ALA A 265 -29.61 8.77 -6.18
CA ALA A 265 -28.44 8.28 -5.45
C ALA A 265 -27.41 9.39 -5.14
N THR A 266 -27.38 10.45 -5.95
CA THR A 266 -26.48 11.61 -5.76
C THR A 266 -27.12 12.77 -5.01
N ALA A 267 -28.40 12.66 -4.61
CA ALA A 267 -29.07 13.70 -3.85
C ALA A 267 -28.40 13.91 -2.47
N ASN A 268 -28.57 15.11 -1.91
CA ASN A 268 -28.05 15.41 -0.58
C ASN A 268 -28.73 14.53 0.47
N GLY A 269 -27.97 13.96 1.38
CA GLY A 269 -28.40 13.00 2.40
C GLY A 269 -28.31 11.53 1.95
N GLN A 270 -27.97 11.26 0.69
CA GLN A 270 -27.80 9.89 0.19
C GLN A 270 -26.39 9.38 0.46
N VAL A 271 -26.28 8.26 1.16
CA VAL A 271 -25.00 7.63 1.52
C VAL A 271 -24.51 6.75 0.36
N PRO A 272 -23.23 6.85 -0.07
CA PRO A 272 -22.74 6.14 -1.23
C PRO A 272 -22.69 4.61 -1.05
N LYS A 273 -22.42 4.13 0.16
CA LYS A 273 -22.32 2.70 0.51
C LYS A 273 -23.70 2.09 0.84
N GLN A 274 -24.64 2.25 -0.08
CA GLN A 274 -25.98 1.67 -0.08
C GLN A 274 -26.21 0.94 -1.42
N ILE A 275 -27.10 -0.07 -1.44
CA ILE A 275 -27.34 -0.87 -2.64
C ILE A 275 -27.80 -0.06 -3.86
N ASP A 276 -28.46 1.08 -3.61
CA ASP A 276 -28.92 2.09 -4.56
C ASP A 276 -28.10 3.38 -4.48
N GLY A 277 -26.92 3.35 -3.84
CA GLY A 277 -26.03 4.48 -3.70
C GLY A 277 -25.34 4.86 -5.02
N PHE A 278 -24.41 5.83 -4.96
CA PHE A 278 -23.58 6.22 -6.07
C PHE A 278 -22.12 6.23 -5.64
N ASN A 279 -21.36 5.20 -6.05
CA ASN A 279 -19.96 5.05 -5.74
C ASN A 279 -19.21 4.34 -6.87
N VAL A 280 -18.13 4.95 -7.37
CA VAL A 280 -17.25 4.41 -8.41
C VAL A 280 -16.00 3.86 -7.74
N GLU A 281 -15.65 2.60 -8.03
CA GLU A 281 -14.42 1.96 -7.56
C GLU A 281 -13.64 1.27 -8.69
N GLY A 282 -14.27 1.04 -9.85
CA GLY A 282 -13.62 0.42 -11.00
C GLY A 282 -13.27 1.40 -12.09
N LEU A 283 -12.05 1.31 -12.61
CA LEU A 283 -11.62 2.03 -13.81
C LEU A 283 -10.70 1.13 -14.63
N GLU A 284 -11.10 0.78 -15.87
CA GLU A 284 -10.23 0.07 -16.80
C GLU A 284 -10.63 0.41 -18.24
N PHE A 285 -9.74 0.21 -19.20
CA PHE A 285 -10.05 0.45 -20.63
C PHE A 285 -10.68 -0.78 -21.28
N ALA A 286 -11.62 -0.54 -22.21
CA ALA A 286 -12.27 -1.58 -22.99
C ALA A 286 -11.26 -2.39 -23.82
N PRO A 287 -11.60 -3.64 -24.24
CA PRO A 287 -10.70 -4.46 -25.05
C PRO A 287 -10.20 -3.73 -26.30
N GLY A 288 -8.88 -3.78 -26.53
CA GLY A 288 -8.21 -3.13 -27.67
C GLY A 288 -8.30 -1.61 -27.70
N SER A 289 -8.86 -0.95 -26.66
CA SER A 289 -9.09 0.49 -26.65
C SER A 289 -8.09 1.24 -25.77
N THR A 290 -7.70 2.43 -26.22
CA THR A 290 -6.93 3.41 -25.44
C THR A 290 -7.75 4.68 -25.15
N SER A 291 -9.02 4.72 -25.57
CA SER A 291 -9.91 5.87 -25.41
C SER A 291 -11.22 5.54 -24.69
N THR A 292 -11.75 4.32 -24.85
CA THR A 292 -12.97 3.88 -24.16
C THR A 292 -12.60 3.32 -22.79
N ALA A 293 -13.00 4.01 -21.73
CA ALA A 293 -12.86 3.53 -20.37
C ALA A 293 -14.17 2.94 -19.85
N TYR A 294 -14.09 1.91 -19.05
CA TYR A 294 -15.14 1.31 -18.25
C TYR A 294 -15.12 1.91 -16.85
N ILE A 295 -16.19 2.60 -16.48
CA ILE A 295 -16.41 3.13 -15.15
C ILE A 295 -17.21 2.06 -14.39
N GLY A 296 -16.58 1.38 -13.45
CA GLY A 296 -17.17 0.33 -12.63
C GLY A 296 -17.74 0.88 -11.33
N PHE A 297 -18.93 0.43 -10.96
CA PHE A 297 -19.62 0.91 -9.78
C PHE A 297 -19.61 -0.12 -8.66
N ARG A 298 -19.25 0.32 -7.45
CA ARG A 298 -19.58 -0.38 -6.22
C ARG A 298 -21.09 -0.29 -5.95
N ALA A 299 -21.67 0.87 -6.17
CA ALA A 299 -23.11 1.12 -6.09
C ALA A 299 -23.53 2.08 -7.21
N PRO A 300 -24.72 1.89 -7.82
CA PRO A 300 -25.77 0.92 -7.44
C PRO A 300 -25.52 -0.48 -8.04
N LEU A 301 -26.16 -1.49 -7.45
CA LEU A 301 -26.47 -2.74 -8.17
C LEU A 301 -27.72 -2.54 -9.04
N VAL A 302 -27.88 -3.34 -10.09
CA VAL A 302 -28.98 -3.21 -11.07
C VAL A 302 -29.75 -4.53 -11.22
N PRO A 303 -31.03 -4.57 -10.83
CA PRO A 303 -31.74 -3.58 -10.02
C PRO A 303 -31.12 -3.46 -8.63
N PRO A 304 -31.38 -2.37 -7.87
CA PRO A 304 -30.87 -2.20 -6.52
C PRO A 304 -31.61 -3.09 -5.52
N ALA A 305 -31.33 -4.39 -5.59
CA ALA A 305 -31.94 -5.44 -4.78
C ALA A 305 -30.93 -6.59 -4.62
N ASN A 306 -31.14 -7.45 -3.62
CA ASN A 306 -30.33 -8.65 -3.43
C ASN A 306 -30.32 -9.47 -4.73
N GLY A 307 -29.12 -9.86 -5.18
CA GLY A 307 -28.90 -10.53 -6.48
C GLY A 307 -28.92 -9.55 -7.68
N GLY A 308 -28.89 -8.25 -7.45
CA GLY A 308 -28.63 -7.26 -8.50
C GLY A 308 -27.25 -7.44 -9.15
N LYS A 309 -27.09 -6.93 -10.36
CA LYS A 309 -25.84 -7.04 -11.14
C LYS A 309 -24.97 -5.83 -10.93
N ALA A 310 -23.67 -6.05 -10.97
CA ALA A 310 -22.68 -4.98 -10.96
C ALA A 310 -22.76 -4.16 -12.26
N LEU A 311 -22.59 -2.84 -12.14
CA LEU A 311 -22.76 -1.88 -13.22
C LEU A 311 -21.42 -1.38 -13.75
N ILE A 312 -21.28 -1.32 -15.07
CA ILE A 312 -20.22 -0.62 -15.78
C ILE A 312 -20.85 0.36 -16.76
N VAL A 313 -20.38 1.61 -16.78
CA VAL A 313 -20.73 2.61 -17.78
C VAL A 313 -19.52 2.95 -18.63
N PRO A 314 -19.51 2.63 -19.95
CA PRO A 314 -18.43 3.00 -20.84
C PRO A 314 -18.41 4.51 -21.13
N VAL A 315 -17.22 5.13 -21.10
CA VAL A 315 -16.96 6.49 -21.60
C VAL A 315 -16.05 6.37 -22.81
N THR A 316 -16.58 6.59 -24.02
CA THR A 316 -15.93 6.21 -25.29
C THR A 316 -14.78 7.14 -25.73
N ASN A 317 -14.68 8.32 -25.12
CA ASN A 317 -13.66 9.34 -25.38
C ASN A 317 -12.93 9.78 -24.09
N PHE A 318 -12.72 8.85 -23.15
CA PHE A 318 -12.21 9.17 -21.83
C PHE A 318 -10.82 9.83 -21.84
N ASP A 319 -9.97 9.45 -22.79
CA ASP A 319 -8.68 10.08 -23.06
C ASP A 319 -8.80 11.59 -23.31
N LYS A 320 -9.80 12.01 -24.09
CA LYS A 320 -10.08 13.42 -24.38
C LYS A 320 -10.77 14.13 -23.22
N VAL A 321 -11.63 13.41 -22.48
CA VAL A 321 -12.29 13.97 -21.30
C VAL A 321 -11.24 14.42 -20.30
N VAL A 322 -10.29 13.55 -19.94
CA VAL A 322 -9.28 13.87 -18.94
C VAL A 322 -8.14 14.70 -19.52
N GLY A 323 -7.74 14.44 -20.78
CA GLY A 323 -6.59 15.11 -21.40
C GLY A 323 -6.87 16.52 -21.90
N SER A 324 -8.11 16.83 -22.33
CA SER A 324 -8.44 18.13 -22.94
C SER A 324 -9.74 18.76 -22.42
N GLY A 325 -10.41 18.16 -21.44
CA GLY A 325 -11.68 18.67 -20.90
C GLY A 325 -12.87 18.50 -21.85
N ALA A 326 -12.79 17.55 -22.80
CA ALA A 326 -13.91 17.25 -23.68
C ALA A 326 -15.11 16.71 -22.88
N LYS A 327 -16.33 16.99 -23.34
CA LYS A 327 -17.52 16.40 -22.76
C LYS A 327 -17.51 14.88 -22.96
N PRO A 328 -17.83 14.06 -21.93
CA PRO A 328 -17.87 12.61 -22.07
C PRO A 328 -18.98 12.15 -23.03
N VAL A 329 -18.69 11.09 -23.77
CA VAL A 329 -19.65 10.37 -24.62
C VAL A 329 -19.82 8.98 -24.00
N PHE A 330 -21.03 8.70 -23.52
CA PHE A 330 -21.32 7.44 -22.85
C PHE A 330 -21.79 6.38 -23.85
N GLY A 331 -21.34 5.14 -23.63
CA GLY A 331 -21.79 3.95 -24.32
C GLY A 331 -22.97 3.27 -23.62
N ALA A 332 -23.42 2.13 -24.17
CA ALA A 332 -24.41 1.31 -23.54
C ALA A 332 -23.82 0.70 -22.23
N ALA A 333 -24.57 0.79 -21.14
CA ALA A 333 -24.16 0.21 -19.87
C ALA A 333 -24.05 -1.31 -19.93
N VAL A 334 -23.06 -1.85 -19.24
CA VAL A 334 -22.81 -3.29 -19.09
C VAL A 334 -23.20 -3.71 -17.68
N GLN A 335 -23.87 -4.85 -17.56
CA GLN A 335 -24.26 -5.41 -16.29
C GLN A 335 -23.64 -6.79 -16.13
N LEU A 336 -22.86 -7.01 -15.09
CA LEU A 336 -22.15 -8.26 -14.81
C LEU A 336 -22.81 -8.98 -13.63
N ASP A 337 -23.07 -10.26 -13.80
CA ASP A 337 -23.51 -11.11 -12.71
C ASP A 337 -22.31 -11.57 -11.88
N LEU A 338 -22.11 -10.95 -10.73
CA LEU A 338 -21.05 -11.27 -9.77
C LEU A 338 -21.63 -11.96 -8.52
N GLY A 339 -22.78 -12.63 -8.66
CA GLY A 339 -23.44 -13.31 -7.54
C GLY A 339 -24.05 -12.35 -6.51
N GLY A 340 -24.43 -11.14 -6.92
CA GLY A 340 -24.94 -10.09 -6.03
C GLY A 340 -23.85 -9.22 -5.39
N LEU A 341 -22.58 -9.45 -5.74
CA LEU A 341 -21.45 -8.60 -5.35
C LEU A 341 -21.30 -7.43 -6.34
N SER A 342 -20.63 -6.41 -5.89
CA SER A 342 -20.29 -5.19 -6.64
C SER A 342 -18.81 -5.18 -7.07
N ILE A 343 -18.44 -4.26 -7.96
CA ILE A 343 -17.05 -4.06 -8.38
C ILE A 343 -16.32 -3.26 -7.30
N ARG A 344 -15.18 -3.81 -6.82
CA ARG A 344 -14.20 -3.11 -5.97
C ARG A 344 -13.00 -2.66 -6.79
N ASP A 345 -12.56 -3.45 -7.75
CA ASP A 345 -11.57 -3.06 -8.76
C ASP A 345 -11.77 -3.89 -10.03
N ILE A 346 -11.32 -3.35 -11.14
CA ILE A 346 -11.26 -4.05 -12.42
C ILE A 346 -9.94 -3.72 -13.10
N ARG A 347 -9.21 -4.75 -13.52
CA ARG A 347 -7.90 -4.63 -14.15
C ARG A 347 -7.78 -5.58 -15.32
N LYS A 348 -7.04 -5.19 -16.36
CA LYS A 348 -6.74 -6.08 -17.49
C LYS A 348 -5.24 -6.19 -17.77
N ASN A 349 -4.87 -7.26 -18.48
CA ASN A 349 -3.56 -7.42 -19.07
C ASN A 349 -3.54 -7.00 -20.56
N ALA A 350 -2.36 -7.10 -21.19
CA ALA A 350 -2.19 -6.74 -22.60
C ALA A 350 -2.94 -7.67 -23.59
N ALA A 351 -3.41 -8.84 -23.13
CA ALA A 351 -4.22 -9.78 -23.90
C ALA A 351 -5.73 -9.56 -23.71
N ASP A 352 -6.13 -8.43 -23.10
CA ASP A 352 -7.51 -8.09 -22.77
C ASP A 352 -8.22 -9.14 -21.87
N GLN A 353 -7.45 -9.85 -21.04
CA GLN A 353 -8.00 -10.69 -19.98
C GLN A 353 -8.19 -9.83 -18.73
N TYR A 354 -9.38 -9.84 -18.15
CA TYR A 354 -9.71 -9.02 -16.99
C TYR A 354 -9.80 -9.86 -15.73
N LEU A 355 -9.37 -9.26 -14.61
CA LEU A 355 -9.75 -9.66 -13.26
C LEU A 355 -10.62 -8.57 -12.63
N ILE A 356 -11.65 -8.98 -11.92
CA ILE A 356 -12.55 -8.13 -11.16
C ILE A 356 -12.46 -8.57 -9.71
N VAL A 357 -12.11 -7.67 -8.82
CA VAL A 357 -12.31 -7.83 -7.39
C VAL A 357 -13.77 -7.50 -7.10
N ALA A 358 -14.49 -8.45 -6.58
CA ALA A 358 -15.90 -8.30 -6.25
C ALA A 358 -16.12 -8.39 -4.74
N GLY A 359 -16.89 -7.46 -4.19
CA GLY A 359 -17.18 -7.39 -2.76
C GLY A 359 -18.55 -6.80 -2.48
N SER A 360 -18.84 -6.56 -1.20
CA SER A 360 -20.11 -5.94 -0.76
C SER A 360 -20.23 -4.51 -1.27
N TRP A 361 -21.46 -4.10 -1.58
CA TRP A 361 -21.80 -2.69 -1.84
C TRP A 361 -21.90 -1.89 -0.53
N ALA A 362 -22.13 -2.55 0.60
CA ALA A 362 -22.26 -1.93 1.92
C ALA A 362 -20.91 -1.44 2.46
N ALA A 363 -20.92 -0.77 3.60
CA ALA A 363 -19.71 -0.53 4.38
C ALA A 363 -19.08 -1.88 4.77
N ASP A 364 -17.75 -1.95 4.70
CA ASP A 364 -17.04 -3.19 4.93
C ASP A 364 -17.19 -3.65 6.37
N ASP A 365 -17.52 -4.92 6.53
CA ASP A 365 -17.33 -5.65 7.77
C ASP A 365 -16.52 -6.91 7.49
N ASN A 366 -15.91 -7.50 8.51
CA ASN A 366 -15.04 -8.66 8.36
C ASN A 366 -15.78 -9.95 7.94
N SER A 367 -17.11 -9.91 7.75
CA SER A 367 -17.95 -11.02 7.34
C SER A 367 -18.38 -10.96 5.87
N ASP A 368 -18.17 -9.82 5.22
CA ASP A 368 -18.59 -9.62 3.83
C ASP A 368 -17.79 -10.53 2.88
N PRO A 369 -18.46 -11.18 1.92
CA PRO A 369 -17.77 -12.05 0.97
C PRO A 369 -17.02 -11.22 -0.07
N TYR A 370 -15.80 -11.68 -0.40
CA TYR A 370 -15.01 -11.18 -1.51
C TYR A 370 -14.69 -12.30 -2.47
N ALA A 371 -14.72 -12.01 -3.76
CA ALA A 371 -14.39 -12.99 -4.80
C ALA A 371 -13.62 -12.34 -5.97
N VAL A 372 -12.87 -13.15 -6.68
CA VAL A 372 -12.20 -12.76 -7.92
C VAL A 372 -12.93 -13.39 -9.09
N TYR A 373 -13.27 -12.57 -10.08
CA TYR A 373 -13.84 -13.02 -11.34
C TYR A 373 -12.89 -12.70 -12.50
N SER A 374 -12.83 -13.55 -13.50
CA SER A 374 -12.26 -13.20 -14.79
C SER A 374 -13.37 -12.84 -15.77
N TRP A 375 -13.04 -11.94 -16.71
CA TRP A 375 -13.94 -11.50 -17.78
C TRP A 375 -13.09 -11.18 -19.03
N ASP A 376 -13.69 -11.23 -20.20
CA ASP A 376 -13.03 -10.90 -21.47
C ASP A 376 -13.28 -9.46 -21.94
N GLY A 377 -13.96 -8.67 -21.11
CA GLY A 377 -14.27 -7.28 -21.41
C GLY A 377 -15.43 -7.08 -22.41
N VAL A 378 -16.07 -8.14 -22.90
CA VAL A 378 -17.13 -8.08 -23.90
C VAL A 378 -18.51 -8.01 -23.26
N ALA A 379 -19.26 -6.96 -23.59
CA ALA A 379 -20.64 -6.82 -23.12
C ALA A 379 -21.50 -8.04 -23.51
N GLY A 380 -22.25 -8.57 -22.55
CA GLY A 380 -23.09 -9.76 -22.72
C GLY A 380 -22.38 -11.09 -22.46
N HIS A 381 -21.06 -11.12 -22.35
CA HIS A 381 -20.34 -12.30 -21.89
C HIS A 381 -20.34 -12.35 -20.36
N ALA A 382 -20.56 -13.56 -19.81
CA ALA A 382 -20.60 -13.75 -18.37
C ALA A 382 -19.19 -13.79 -17.75
N PRO A 383 -18.97 -13.12 -16.62
CA PRO A 383 -17.73 -13.29 -15.86
C PRO A 383 -17.67 -14.69 -15.25
N VAL A 384 -16.46 -15.19 -15.04
CA VAL A 384 -16.21 -16.51 -14.45
C VAL A 384 -15.54 -16.34 -13.08
N LYS A 385 -16.18 -16.85 -12.03
CA LYS A 385 -15.60 -16.84 -10.68
C LYS A 385 -14.34 -17.69 -10.65
N ARG A 386 -13.26 -17.16 -10.12
CA ARG A 386 -11.94 -17.81 -10.04
C ARG A 386 -11.59 -18.27 -8.64
N ALA A 387 -11.86 -17.41 -7.63
CA ALA A 387 -11.53 -17.70 -6.24
C ALA A 387 -12.43 -16.90 -5.30
N ASP A 388 -12.57 -17.38 -4.06
CA ASP A 388 -12.98 -16.57 -2.93
C ASP A 388 -11.73 -15.98 -2.26
N LEU A 389 -11.78 -14.72 -1.85
CA LEU A 389 -10.73 -14.10 -1.06
C LEU A 389 -11.03 -14.26 0.43
N PRO A 390 -10.00 -14.43 1.29
CA PRO A 390 -10.19 -14.59 2.73
C PRO A 390 -10.87 -13.37 3.36
N THR A 391 -11.83 -13.61 4.26
CA THR A 391 -12.56 -12.57 5.01
C THR A 391 -12.29 -12.63 6.52
N SER A 392 -11.52 -13.60 6.99
CA SER A 392 -11.17 -13.76 8.40
C SER A 392 -10.08 -12.79 8.90
N ASP A 393 -9.34 -12.22 7.97
CA ASP A 393 -8.33 -11.21 8.27
C ASP A 393 -8.98 -9.81 8.24
N PRO A 394 -8.52 -8.84 9.03
CA PRO A 394 -9.10 -7.50 9.04
C PRO A 394 -8.94 -6.78 7.70
N GLY A 395 -9.85 -5.83 7.40
CA GLY A 395 -9.83 -5.01 6.19
C GLY A 395 -10.51 -5.63 4.98
N GLY A 396 -10.81 -4.81 3.97
CA GLY A 396 -11.46 -5.17 2.72
C GLY A 396 -10.50 -5.36 1.56
N TRP A 397 -10.81 -6.23 0.59
CA TRP A 397 -10.03 -6.38 -0.65
C TRP A 397 -10.46 -5.31 -1.65
N GLU A 398 -9.53 -4.39 -1.98
CA GLU A 398 -9.85 -3.21 -2.78
C GLU A 398 -9.20 -3.19 -4.15
N ALA A 399 -7.98 -3.71 -4.30
CA ALA A 399 -7.28 -3.59 -5.57
C ALA A 399 -6.56 -4.87 -6.00
N VAL A 400 -6.49 -5.11 -7.31
CA VAL A 400 -5.57 -6.06 -7.95
C VAL A 400 -4.48 -5.29 -8.68
N VAL A 401 -3.21 -5.62 -8.39
CA VAL A 401 -2.06 -4.85 -8.90
C VAL A 401 -1.89 -5.01 -10.42
N ASP A 402 -1.98 -6.25 -10.89
CA ASP A 402 -1.84 -6.62 -12.30
C ASP A 402 -2.57 -7.94 -12.60
N VAL A 403 -2.81 -8.20 -13.87
CA VAL A 403 -3.44 -9.44 -14.33
C VAL A 403 -2.39 -10.31 -15.03
N PRO A 404 -2.10 -11.51 -14.50
CA PRO A 404 -1.22 -12.45 -15.16
C PRO A 404 -1.88 -13.02 -16.43
N ASP A 405 -1.14 -13.83 -17.20
CA ASP A 405 -1.76 -14.62 -18.27
C ASP A 405 -2.70 -15.68 -17.66
N LEU A 406 -4.00 -15.46 -17.79
CA LEU A 406 -5.05 -16.30 -17.21
C LEU A 406 -5.22 -17.64 -17.95
N SER A 407 -4.52 -17.87 -19.05
CA SER A 407 -4.46 -19.18 -19.72
C SER A 407 -3.47 -20.14 -19.04
N GLN A 408 -2.60 -19.63 -18.19
CA GLN A 408 -1.61 -20.44 -17.47
C GLN A 408 -2.20 -20.99 -16.17
N ALA A 409 -2.10 -22.30 -15.97
CA ALA A 409 -2.50 -22.93 -14.70
C ALA A 409 -1.60 -22.43 -13.56
N GLY A 410 -2.20 -22.15 -12.40
CA GLY A 410 -1.48 -21.66 -11.24
C GLY A 410 -1.02 -20.22 -11.34
N ALA A 411 -1.54 -19.42 -12.29
CA ALA A 411 -1.24 -18.01 -12.40
C ALA A 411 -1.65 -17.28 -11.11
N ARG A 412 -0.80 -16.35 -10.66
CA ARG A 412 -0.97 -15.62 -9.39
C ARG A 412 -1.06 -14.12 -9.65
N ALA A 413 -1.95 -13.47 -8.92
CA ALA A 413 -2.07 -12.01 -8.87
C ALA A 413 -1.88 -11.50 -7.43
N GLN A 414 -1.42 -10.27 -7.30
CA GLN A 414 -1.28 -9.60 -5.99
C GLN A 414 -2.47 -8.69 -5.77
N PHE A 415 -3.10 -8.85 -4.60
CA PHE A 415 -4.25 -8.06 -4.18
C PHE A 415 -3.88 -7.21 -2.97
N ILE A 416 -4.48 -6.04 -2.87
CA ILE A 416 -4.23 -5.08 -1.78
C ILE A 416 -5.52 -4.87 -1.00
N THR A 417 -5.36 -4.70 0.34
CA THR A 417 -6.47 -4.41 1.24
C THR A 417 -6.49 -2.96 1.69
N ASP A 418 -7.69 -2.44 1.90
CA ASP A 418 -7.95 -1.34 2.81
C ASP A 418 -8.05 -1.91 4.23
N ASP A 419 -7.11 -1.55 5.10
CA ASP A 419 -7.09 -1.93 6.51
C ASP A 419 -7.41 -0.73 7.43
N GLY A 420 -7.89 0.40 6.88
CA GLY A 420 -8.06 1.69 7.59
C GLY A 420 -8.96 1.63 8.80
N SER A 421 -10.08 0.90 8.72
CA SER A 421 -11.02 0.71 9.84
C SER A 421 -10.61 -0.42 10.80
N ALA A 422 -9.52 -1.15 10.51
CA ALA A 422 -9.09 -2.28 11.32
C ALA A 422 -8.35 -1.84 12.60
N ASP A 423 -8.66 -2.46 13.73
CA ASP A 423 -7.79 -2.41 14.90
C ASP A 423 -6.63 -3.38 14.69
N LEU A 424 -5.50 -2.89 14.17
CA LEU A 424 -4.36 -3.73 13.84
C LEU A 424 -3.60 -4.24 15.07
N TYR A 425 -3.61 -3.48 16.17
CA TYR A 425 -2.71 -3.72 17.32
C TYR A 425 -3.43 -4.08 18.61
N GLY A 426 -4.77 -4.12 18.63
CA GLY A 426 -5.55 -4.61 19.77
C GLY A 426 -5.75 -3.61 20.89
N ASP A 427 -5.70 -2.33 20.57
CA ASP A 427 -5.93 -1.24 21.54
C ASP A 427 -7.23 -0.48 21.27
N GLY A 428 -8.02 -0.89 20.27
CA GLY A 428 -9.27 -0.26 19.87
C GLY A 428 -9.08 0.95 18.95
N THR A 429 -7.85 1.24 18.50
CA THR A 429 -7.57 2.35 17.58
C THR A 429 -7.66 1.84 16.13
N GLU A 430 -8.48 2.48 15.30
CA GLU A 430 -8.52 2.20 13.87
C GLU A 430 -7.17 2.56 13.22
N ALA A 431 -6.76 1.78 12.23
CA ALA A 431 -5.44 1.96 11.61
C ALA A 431 -5.26 3.35 10.99
N LYS A 432 -6.32 3.93 10.39
CA LYS A 432 -6.29 5.30 9.85
C LYS A 432 -6.06 6.38 10.90
N ASP A 433 -6.44 6.14 12.17
CA ASP A 433 -6.30 7.07 13.28
C ASP A 433 -4.98 6.93 14.04
N LEU A 434 -4.14 5.95 13.68
CA LEU A 434 -2.83 5.78 14.29
C LEU A 434 -1.97 7.04 14.12
N SER A 435 -1.31 7.46 15.19
CA SER A 435 -0.52 8.70 15.24
C SER A 435 0.78 8.64 14.44
N HIS A 436 1.29 7.44 14.13
CA HIS A 436 2.55 7.22 13.42
C HIS A 436 2.28 6.53 12.08
N ALA A 437 2.68 7.18 10.99
CA ALA A 437 2.50 6.64 9.65
C ALA A 437 3.19 5.29 9.46
N GLU A 438 4.32 5.05 10.11
CA GLU A 438 5.06 3.79 10.06
C GLU A 438 4.29 2.59 10.65
N TRP A 439 3.26 2.85 11.44
CA TRP A 439 2.37 1.84 11.98
C TRP A 439 1.11 1.62 11.14
N LYS A 440 0.72 2.61 10.30
CA LYS A 440 -0.33 2.44 9.30
C LYS A 440 0.16 1.51 8.21
N LYS A 441 -0.65 0.55 7.81
CA LYS A 441 -0.27 -0.41 6.76
C LYS A 441 -1.47 -1.04 6.09
N SER A 442 -1.29 -1.37 4.82
CA SER A 442 -2.16 -2.21 4.01
C SER A 442 -1.46 -3.54 3.72
N ARG A 443 -2.22 -4.60 3.49
CA ARG A 443 -1.68 -5.90 3.09
C ARG A 443 -1.66 -6.02 1.58
N ALA A 444 -0.59 -6.60 1.06
CA ALA A 444 -0.42 -6.95 -0.35
C ALA A 444 -0.14 -8.45 -0.44
N THR A 445 -1.15 -9.23 -0.83
CA THR A 445 -1.09 -10.70 -0.76
C THR A 445 -1.23 -11.34 -2.13
N TRP A 446 -0.40 -12.33 -2.42
CA TRP A 446 -0.46 -13.10 -3.65
C TRP A 446 -1.42 -14.28 -3.54
N PHE A 447 -2.37 -14.38 -4.48
CA PHE A 447 -3.29 -15.51 -4.61
C PHE A 447 -3.21 -16.15 -5.99
N THR A 448 -3.47 -17.46 -6.05
CA THR A 448 -3.68 -18.17 -7.32
C THR A 448 -5.07 -17.83 -7.85
N VAL A 449 -5.13 -17.40 -9.11
CA VAL A 449 -6.36 -16.97 -9.80
C VAL A 449 -6.77 -17.88 -10.96
N THR A 450 -5.98 -18.91 -11.21
CA THR A 450 -6.29 -19.97 -12.20
C THR A 450 -5.98 -21.32 -11.59
N GLY A 451 -6.91 -22.27 -11.74
CA GLY A 451 -6.77 -23.68 -11.32
C GLY A 451 -6.34 -24.59 -12.44
#